data_74c54a209ad5722c4c4115b67a703d9b
#
_entry.id   74c54a209ad5722c4c4115b67a703d9b
#
_cell.length_a   1.000
_cell.length_b   1.000
_cell.length_c   1.000
_cell.angle_alpha   90.00
_cell.angle_beta   90.00
_cell.angle_gamma   90.00
#
_symmetry.space_group_name_H-M   'P 1'
#
loop_
_entity.id
_entity.type
_entity.pdbx_description
1 polymer ?
#
loop_
_entity_poly.entity_id
_entity_poly.type
_entity_poly.pdbx_seq_one_letter_code
_entity_poly.pdbx_strand_id
1 'polypeptide(L)'
;MWVTLMMMLLLCKHSPFTALRRKFFSTTSTKGTELASFASSRSAFTPTVMDAFIHRVKENNVVDLSDCEWGAHVPFICEGIKYGYLKNDFAEKLGIEFPDTFKLVRGTVSTKKVTFSENVEKMSVEGRTAAVLDVCKLLRNKGKIRGWRNEMLPVLTSFSSEPAFLIERAAYPIFGVRGYGVHVNGYVCKDPSSGVPSHLWVARRSKSKSTWPSMLDHIVAGAQPFDISPSENVIKECGEEANIDESLAKTARPVGAVSYQGSDEFGNLKRDTLFCFDLELPIDFVPTPVDGEVESFELQPIDWVVDKLVEGGSAGYKPNCNLVIIDFLIRHGIVPADANRYLELVGLLRSNGINDSCC
;
A
#
# COMPACT_ATOMS: atom_id res chain seq x y z
N MET A 1 -4.16 41.71 39.05
CA MET A 1 -4.04 40.35 38.59
C MET A 1 -2.82 40.18 37.69
N TRP A 2 -1.72 40.90 37.91
CA TRP A 2 -0.47 40.90 37.12
C TRP A 2 0.80 40.89 37.98
N VAL A 3 0.70 40.61 39.29
CA VAL A 3 1.85 40.62 40.25
C VAL A 3 2.23 39.21 40.73
N THR A 4 1.40 38.18 40.49
CA THR A 4 1.66 36.80 40.98
C THR A 4 2.39 35.90 40.00
N LEU A 5 2.67 36.36 38.76
CA LEU A 5 3.35 35.55 37.74
C LEU A 5 4.86 35.81 37.61
N MET A 6 5.39 36.82 38.34
CA MET A 6 6.80 37.24 38.29
C MET A 6 7.65 36.69 39.45
N MET A 7 7.09 35.97 40.42
CA MET A 7 7.80 35.39 41.53
C MET A 7 8.11 33.89 41.42
N MET A 8 7.69 33.22 40.31
CA MET A 8 7.99 31.81 40.09
C MET A 8 9.16 31.53 39.12
N LEU A 9 9.83 32.54 38.62
CA LEU A 9 10.96 32.43 37.67
C LEU A 9 12.36 32.61 38.33
N LEU A 10 12.46 32.74 39.64
CA LEU A 10 13.70 32.99 40.35
C LEU A 10 14.16 31.89 41.33
N LEU A 11 13.53 30.72 41.36
CA LEU A 11 13.87 29.64 42.30
C LEU A 11 14.28 28.29 41.63
N CYS A 12 14.71 28.28 40.36
CA CYS A 12 15.30 27.10 39.72
C CYS A 12 16.74 27.29 39.31
N LYS A 13 17.56 27.73 40.26
CA LYS A 13 19.02 27.71 40.12
C LYS A 13 19.66 26.86 41.23
N HIS A 14 19.33 25.57 41.24
CA HIS A 14 20.19 24.54 41.89
C HIS A 14 19.49 23.17 41.71
N SER A 15 19.74 22.56 40.59
CA SER A 15 19.41 21.15 40.35
C SER A 15 20.69 20.34 40.30
N PRO A 16 20.82 19.23 41.05
CA PRO A 16 22.03 18.42 41.16
C PRO A 16 22.27 17.51 39.93
N PHE A 17 21.77 17.85 38.75
CA PHE A 17 21.95 17.05 37.53
C PHE A 17 23.27 17.29 36.76
N THR A 18 24.17 18.15 37.27
CA THR A 18 25.43 18.46 36.59
C THR A 18 26.59 17.54 37.01
N ALA A 19 26.39 16.61 37.94
CA ALA A 19 27.45 15.73 38.43
C ALA A 19 27.49 14.33 37.77
N LEU A 20 26.53 13.96 36.94
CA LEU A 20 26.49 12.62 36.29
C LEU A 20 27.11 12.59 34.88
N ARG A 21 27.63 13.70 34.37
CA ARG A 21 28.17 13.80 32.99
C ARG A 21 29.69 13.55 32.88
N ARG A 22 30.39 13.20 33.96
CA ARG A 22 31.86 13.04 33.95
C ARG A 22 32.41 11.66 34.37
N LYS A 23 31.61 10.61 34.44
CA LYS A 23 32.08 9.28 34.84
C LYS A 23 31.85 8.14 33.86
N PHE A 24 31.49 8.44 32.60
CA PHE A 24 31.27 7.40 31.56
C PHE A 24 32.20 7.51 30.34
N PHE A 25 33.33 8.20 30.46
CA PHE A 25 34.34 8.20 29.39
C PHE A 25 35.70 7.78 29.91
N SER A 26 35.85 6.53 30.30
CA SER A 26 37.16 5.90 30.49
C SER A 26 36.98 4.39 30.58
N THR A 27 36.81 3.71 29.44
CA THR A 27 37.33 2.36 29.20
C THR A 27 37.36 2.12 27.69
N THR A 28 38.51 2.29 27.11
CA THR A 28 39.24 1.51 26.10
C THR A 28 38.46 0.81 24.96
N SER A 29 38.63 1.38 23.78
CA SER A 29 39.13 0.71 22.57
C SER A 29 38.59 -0.70 22.22
N THR A 30 37.37 -0.77 21.70
CA THR A 30 36.93 -1.76 20.69
C THR A 30 35.65 -1.35 19.93
N LYS A 31 35.24 -0.07 20.00
CA LYS A 31 34.02 0.44 19.31
C LYS A 31 34.29 1.27 18.05
N GLY A 32 35.48 1.20 17.49
CA GLY A 32 35.84 2.00 16.30
C GLY A 32 35.26 1.49 14.99
N THR A 33 34.89 0.21 14.91
CA THR A 33 34.37 -0.42 13.67
C THR A 33 32.86 -0.31 13.54
N GLU A 34 32.08 -0.28 14.62
CA GLU A 34 30.63 -0.16 14.58
C GLU A 34 30.14 1.28 14.26
N LEU A 35 30.84 2.31 14.77
CA LEU A 35 30.54 3.70 14.46
C LEU A 35 30.89 4.08 13.01
N ALA A 36 31.86 3.39 12.40
CA ALA A 36 32.21 3.59 10.99
C ALA A 36 31.16 3.01 10.02
N SER A 37 30.47 1.90 10.37
CA SER A 37 29.38 1.34 9.55
C SER A 37 28.11 2.22 9.62
N PHE A 38 27.80 2.80 10.79
CA PHE A 38 26.69 3.75 10.95
C PHE A 38 26.94 5.11 10.27
N ALA A 39 28.21 5.56 10.21
CA ALA A 39 28.57 6.79 9.49
C ALA A 39 28.53 6.61 7.96
N SER A 40 28.79 5.39 7.46
CA SER A 40 28.67 5.03 6.04
C SER A 40 27.21 5.05 5.54
N SER A 41 26.24 4.66 6.38
CA SER A 41 24.81 4.67 6.00
C SER A 41 24.21 6.08 5.85
N ARG A 42 24.71 7.07 6.62
CA ARG A 42 24.25 8.47 6.50
C ARG A 42 24.63 9.12 5.18
N SER A 43 25.72 8.69 4.54
CA SER A 43 26.14 9.22 3.23
C SER A 43 25.34 8.67 2.06
N ALA A 44 24.61 7.56 2.23
CA ALA A 44 23.84 6.90 1.18
C ALA A 44 22.53 7.64 0.85
N PHE A 45 21.87 8.26 1.86
CA PHE A 45 20.58 8.96 1.65
C PHE A 45 20.78 10.44 1.34
N THR A 46 21.40 10.70 0.21
CA THR A 46 21.59 12.06 -0.34
C THR A 46 20.25 12.70 -0.69
N PRO A 47 20.17 14.05 -0.85
CA PRO A 47 18.97 14.69 -1.37
C PRO A 47 18.44 14.05 -2.66
N THR A 48 19.32 13.62 -3.57
CA THR A 48 18.95 12.94 -4.83
C THR A 48 18.22 11.61 -4.58
N VAL A 49 18.68 10.79 -3.64
CA VAL A 49 18.03 9.51 -3.28
C VAL A 49 16.65 9.78 -2.67
N MET A 50 16.56 10.74 -1.76
CA MET A 50 15.29 11.11 -1.12
C MET A 50 14.29 11.68 -2.13
N ASP A 51 14.74 12.50 -3.07
CA ASP A 51 13.90 13.02 -4.16
C ASP A 51 13.40 11.90 -5.08
N ALA A 52 14.24 10.89 -5.37
CA ALA A 52 13.84 9.71 -6.12
C ALA A 52 12.77 8.91 -5.36
N PHE A 53 12.93 8.68 -4.06
CA PHE A 53 11.92 7.99 -3.24
C PHE A 53 10.58 8.72 -3.23
N ILE A 54 10.60 10.04 -3.01
CA ILE A 54 9.39 10.87 -3.07
C ILE A 54 8.75 10.78 -4.46
N HIS A 55 9.54 10.77 -5.52
CA HIS A 55 9.05 10.61 -6.88
C HIS A 55 8.35 9.24 -7.06
N ARG A 56 8.97 8.12 -6.61
CA ARG A 56 8.34 6.79 -6.65
C ARG A 56 6.98 6.74 -5.93
N VAL A 57 6.88 7.40 -4.78
CA VAL A 57 5.60 7.46 -4.07
C VAL A 57 4.57 8.30 -4.84
N LYS A 58 4.98 9.46 -5.37
CA LYS A 58 4.10 10.36 -6.14
C LYS A 58 3.62 9.75 -7.46
N GLU A 59 4.42 8.92 -8.13
CA GLU A 59 4.01 8.18 -9.34
C GLU A 59 2.80 7.27 -9.11
N ASN A 60 2.59 6.79 -7.89
CA ASN A 60 1.42 5.99 -7.52
C ASN A 60 0.22 6.85 -7.07
N ASN A 61 0.46 8.14 -6.77
CA ASN A 61 -0.51 9.06 -6.20
C ASN A 61 -0.82 10.22 -7.17
N VAL A 62 -1.20 9.88 -8.40
CA VAL A 62 -1.40 10.87 -9.49
C VAL A 62 -2.81 11.40 -9.59
N VAL A 63 -3.75 10.89 -8.79
CA VAL A 63 -5.15 11.33 -8.83
C VAL A 63 -5.50 12.03 -7.53
N ASP A 64 -5.90 13.28 -7.65
CA ASP A 64 -6.50 14.05 -6.55
C ASP A 64 -8.03 13.96 -6.66
N LEU A 65 -8.68 13.46 -5.61
CA LEU A 65 -10.13 13.35 -5.52
C LEU A 65 -10.78 14.51 -4.74
N SER A 66 -10.02 15.50 -4.28
CA SER A 66 -10.58 16.67 -3.61
C SER A 66 -11.50 17.49 -4.54
N ASP A 67 -11.23 17.47 -5.85
CA ASP A 67 -11.99 18.18 -6.89
C ASP A 67 -13.04 17.28 -7.59
N CYS A 68 -13.39 16.11 -7.03
CA CYS A 68 -14.28 15.15 -7.69
C CYS A 68 -15.70 15.68 -7.93
N GLU A 69 -16.17 16.67 -7.19
CA GLU A 69 -17.50 17.27 -7.41
C GLU A 69 -17.60 18.00 -8.77
N TRP A 70 -16.47 18.40 -9.37
CA TRP A 70 -16.40 19.22 -10.59
C TRP A 70 -15.63 18.54 -11.73
N GLY A 71 -15.07 17.34 -11.51
CA GLY A 71 -14.03 16.75 -12.32
C GLY A 71 -14.40 15.53 -13.16
N ALA A 72 -13.38 14.78 -13.48
CA ALA A 72 -13.43 13.61 -14.36
C ALA A 72 -14.16 12.39 -13.75
N HIS A 73 -14.42 12.40 -12.43
CA HIS A 73 -14.97 11.27 -11.68
C HIS A 73 -16.30 11.60 -11.01
N VAL A 74 -17.22 10.63 -11.01
CA VAL A 74 -18.55 10.71 -10.43
C VAL A 74 -18.61 9.75 -9.23
N PRO A 75 -19.00 10.18 -8.03
CA PRO A 75 -19.07 9.31 -6.88
C PRO A 75 -20.13 8.22 -7.06
N PHE A 76 -19.78 6.98 -6.66
CA PHE A 76 -20.69 5.86 -6.54
C PHE A 76 -21.17 5.72 -5.10
N ILE A 77 -22.47 5.77 -4.88
CA ILE A 77 -23.09 5.81 -3.57
C ILE A 77 -24.07 4.62 -3.43
N CYS A 78 -24.00 3.93 -2.30
CA CYS A 78 -24.93 2.91 -1.87
C CYS A 78 -25.39 3.24 -0.44
N GLU A 79 -26.71 3.20 -0.20
CA GLU A 79 -27.32 3.51 1.10
C GLU A 79 -26.84 4.86 1.70
N GLY A 80 -26.62 5.85 0.84
CA GLY A 80 -26.12 7.18 1.23
C GLY A 80 -24.62 7.25 1.51
N ILE A 81 -23.88 6.15 1.42
CA ILE A 81 -22.46 6.05 1.69
C ILE A 81 -21.68 5.97 0.37
N LYS A 82 -20.58 6.71 0.28
CA LYS A 82 -19.71 6.74 -0.90
C LYS A 82 -18.70 5.58 -0.86
N TYR A 83 -18.72 4.73 -1.90
CA TYR A 83 -17.83 3.56 -2.01
C TYR A 83 -16.77 3.67 -3.10
N GLY A 84 -17.05 4.45 -4.15
CA GLY A 84 -16.16 4.53 -5.29
C GLY A 84 -16.36 5.78 -6.14
N TYR A 85 -15.64 5.81 -7.27
CA TYR A 85 -15.65 6.93 -8.19
C TYR A 85 -15.53 6.41 -9.62
N LEU A 86 -16.54 6.68 -10.42
CA LEU A 86 -16.60 6.28 -11.82
C LEU A 86 -16.12 7.42 -12.73
N LYS A 87 -15.48 7.08 -13.83
CA LYS A 87 -15.23 8.06 -14.89
C LYS A 87 -16.56 8.62 -15.39
N ASN A 88 -16.61 9.92 -15.67
CA ASN A 88 -17.85 10.60 -16.03
C ASN A 88 -18.55 9.96 -17.25
N ASP A 89 -17.80 9.61 -18.30
CA ASP A 89 -18.34 8.95 -19.49
C ASP A 89 -18.87 7.53 -19.20
N PHE A 90 -18.25 6.83 -18.27
CA PHE A 90 -18.71 5.51 -17.83
C PHE A 90 -19.95 5.62 -16.95
N ALA A 91 -20.02 6.60 -16.05
CA ALA A 91 -21.19 6.87 -15.22
C ALA A 91 -22.45 7.17 -16.05
N GLU A 92 -22.31 7.99 -17.13
CA GLU A 92 -23.41 8.28 -18.06
C GLU A 92 -23.88 7.00 -18.77
N LYS A 93 -22.96 6.20 -19.31
CA LYS A 93 -23.28 4.93 -19.98
C LYS A 93 -23.93 3.93 -19.03
N LEU A 94 -23.43 3.82 -17.79
CA LEU A 94 -23.95 2.88 -16.81
C LEU A 94 -25.43 3.14 -16.50
N GLY A 95 -25.80 4.41 -16.29
CA GLY A 95 -27.20 4.79 -16.04
C GLY A 95 -28.14 4.62 -17.26
N ILE A 96 -27.59 4.67 -18.49
CA ILE A 96 -28.37 4.50 -19.72
C ILE A 96 -28.49 3.02 -20.12
N GLU A 97 -27.38 2.27 -20.06
CA GLU A 97 -27.34 0.89 -20.54
C GLU A 97 -27.85 -0.12 -19.51
N PHE A 98 -27.82 0.23 -18.23
CA PHE A 98 -28.18 -0.66 -17.10
C PHE A 98 -29.13 0.03 -16.10
N PRO A 99 -30.27 0.62 -16.55
CA PRO A 99 -31.17 1.41 -15.69
C PRO A 99 -31.84 0.57 -14.60
N ASP A 100 -31.98 -0.74 -14.81
CA ASP A 100 -32.55 -1.66 -13.83
C ASP A 100 -31.59 -1.89 -12.64
N THR A 101 -30.28 -1.66 -12.82
CA THR A 101 -29.26 -1.83 -11.78
C THR A 101 -28.75 -0.51 -11.24
N PHE A 102 -28.48 0.48 -12.10
CA PHE A 102 -27.87 1.74 -11.73
C PHE A 102 -28.69 2.97 -12.13
N LYS A 103 -28.61 4.02 -11.34
CA LYS A 103 -29.24 5.31 -11.58
C LYS A 103 -28.21 6.43 -11.52
N LEU A 104 -28.13 7.22 -12.60
CA LEU A 104 -27.37 8.48 -12.58
C LEU A 104 -28.27 9.58 -12.04
N VAL A 105 -27.93 10.13 -10.88
CA VAL A 105 -28.65 11.22 -10.24
C VAL A 105 -27.90 12.52 -10.54
N ARG A 106 -28.60 13.51 -11.08
CA ARG A 106 -28.09 14.85 -11.35
C ARG A 106 -28.66 15.83 -10.32
N GLY A 107 -27.80 16.54 -9.62
CA GLY A 107 -28.18 17.58 -8.66
C GLY A 107 -28.39 18.94 -9.30
N THR A 108 -28.72 19.94 -8.50
CA THR A 108 -29.09 21.30 -8.94
C THR A 108 -27.91 22.15 -9.42
N VAL A 109 -26.68 21.81 -9.06
CA VAL A 109 -25.47 22.59 -9.40
C VAL A 109 -24.38 21.64 -9.88
N SER A 110 -24.50 21.18 -11.13
CA SER A 110 -23.48 20.34 -11.81
C SER A 110 -23.00 19.09 -11.05
N THR A 111 -23.60 18.78 -9.92
CA THR A 111 -23.26 17.63 -9.10
C THR A 111 -23.91 16.38 -9.69
N LYS A 112 -23.12 15.32 -9.81
CA LYS A 112 -23.58 14.01 -10.29
C LYS A 112 -23.19 12.95 -9.29
N LYS A 113 -24.03 11.92 -9.17
CA LYS A 113 -23.70 10.69 -8.44
C LYS A 113 -24.35 9.50 -9.12
N VAL A 114 -23.72 8.34 -9.03
CA VAL A 114 -24.33 7.06 -9.40
C VAL A 114 -24.77 6.36 -8.13
N THR A 115 -25.97 5.82 -8.15
CA THR A 115 -26.52 4.96 -7.09
C THR A 115 -27.01 3.67 -7.71
N PHE A 116 -27.32 2.69 -6.91
CA PHE A 116 -28.18 1.61 -7.38
C PHE A 116 -29.56 2.14 -7.76
N SER A 117 -30.30 1.37 -8.59
CA SER A 117 -31.75 1.54 -8.75
C SER A 117 -32.44 1.27 -7.42
N GLU A 118 -33.66 1.79 -7.24
CA GLU A 118 -34.40 1.63 -5.98
C GLU A 118 -34.63 0.16 -5.59
N ASN A 119 -34.80 -0.69 -6.58
CA ASN A 119 -35.00 -2.14 -6.36
C ASN A 119 -33.70 -2.79 -5.87
N VAL A 120 -32.57 -2.51 -6.51
CA VAL A 120 -31.26 -3.10 -6.16
C VAL A 120 -30.75 -2.54 -4.83
N GLU A 121 -30.97 -1.25 -4.54
CA GLU A 121 -30.59 -0.62 -3.27
C GLU A 121 -31.16 -1.34 -2.06
N LYS A 122 -32.41 -1.86 -2.17
CA LYS A 122 -33.14 -2.56 -1.12
C LYS A 122 -32.77 -4.06 -0.98
N MET A 123 -31.94 -4.58 -1.88
CA MET A 123 -31.52 -5.99 -1.83
C MET A 123 -30.49 -6.24 -0.72
N SER A 124 -30.35 -7.52 -0.35
CA SER A 124 -29.22 -7.97 0.48
C SER A 124 -27.88 -7.78 -0.23
N VAL A 125 -26.77 -7.99 0.50
CA VAL A 125 -25.40 -7.98 -0.06
C VAL A 125 -25.29 -8.95 -1.24
N GLU A 126 -25.84 -10.15 -1.13
CA GLU A 126 -25.84 -11.18 -2.19
C GLU A 126 -26.66 -10.72 -3.40
N GLY A 127 -27.81 -10.08 -3.18
CA GLY A 127 -28.65 -9.55 -4.25
C GLY A 127 -27.96 -8.43 -5.02
N ARG A 128 -27.35 -7.47 -4.32
CA ARG A 128 -26.55 -6.40 -4.93
C ARG A 128 -25.34 -6.97 -5.67
N THR A 129 -24.67 -7.95 -5.08
CA THR A 129 -23.54 -8.66 -5.70
C THR A 129 -23.94 -9.32 -7.00
N ALA A 130 -25.06 -10.06 -7.04
CA ALA A 130 -25.56 -10.71 -8.23
C ALA A 130 -25.87 -9.69 -9.34
N ALA A 131 -26.59 -8.60 -9.00
CA ALA A 131 -26.91 -7.54 -9.95
C ALA A 131 -25.68 -6.87 -10.57
N VAL A 132 -24.65 -6.56 -9.74
CA VAL A 132 -23.37 -6.00 -10.21
C VAL A 132 -22.61 -6.99 -11.07
N LEU A 133 -22.56 -8.27 -10.65
CA LEU A 133 -21.84 -9.31 -11.39
C LEU A 133 -22.42 -9.53 -12.78
N ASP A 134 -23.73 -9.46 -12.93
CA ASP A 134 -24.39 -9.59 -14.25
C ASP A 134 -24.04 -8.42 -15.17
N VAL A 135 -24.00 -7.19 -14.65
CA VAL A 135 -23.49 -6.04 -15.41
C VAL A 135 -22.02 -6.21 -15.76
N CYS A 136 -21.18 -6.68 -14.83
CA CYS A 136 -19.76 -6.93 -15.09
C CYS A 136 -19.55 -7.99 -16.19
N LYS A 137 -20.36 -9.07 -16.23
CA LYS A 137 -20.33 -10.07 -17.31
C LYS A 137 -20.68 -9.46 -18.67
N LEU A 138 -21.70 -8.60 -18.73
CA LEU A 138 -22.07 -7.90 -19.96
C LEU A 138 -20.97 -6.92 -20.41
N LEU A 139 -20.35 -6.19 -19.48
CA LEU A 139 -19.22 -5.32 -19.78
C LEU A 139 -17.99 -6.11 -20.26
N ARG A 140 -17.73 -7.29 -19.67
CA ARG A 140 -16.70 -8.23 -20.15
C ARG A 140 -16.96 -8.66 -21.59
N ASN A 141 -18.18 -9.06 -21.90
CA ASN A 141 -18.57 -9.49 -23.27
C ASN A 141 -18.42 -8.35 -24.28
N LYS A 142 -18.59 -7.10 -23.87
CA LYS A 142 -18.33 -5.89 -24.67
C LYS A 142 -16.84 -5.49 -24.71
N GLY A 143 -15.93 -6.28 -24.10
CA GLY A 143 -14.49 -6.00 -24.04
C GLY A 143 -14.09 -4.82 -23.16
N LYS A 144 -15.00 -4.36 -22.27
CA LYS A 144 -14.73 -3.23 -21.34
C LYS A 144 -14.04 -3.69 -20.07
N ILE A 145 -14.24 -4.93 -19.63
CA ILE A 145 -13.52 -5.56 -18.51
C ILE A 145 -12.58 -6.61 -19.09
N ARG A 146 -11.30 -6.45 -18.84
CA ARG A 146 -10.23 -7.36 -19.27
C ARG A 146 -9.60 -8.02 -18.05
N GLY A 147 -8.96 -9.18 -18.26
CA GLY A 147 -8.23 -9.85 -17.16
C GLY A 147 -9.15 -10.42 -16.08
N TRP A 148 -10.31 -10.95 -16.45
CA TRP A 148 -11.28 -11.59 -15.56
C TRP A 148 -10.62 -12.71 -14.75
N ARG A 149 -10.84 -12.72 -13.42
CA ARG A 149 -10.15 -13.60 -12.46
C ARG A 149 -11.05 -14.67 -11.84
N ASN A 150 -12.38 -14.49 -11.83
CA ASN A 150 -13.33 -15.24 -11.00
C ASN A 150 -13.05 -15.07 -9.50
N GLU A 151 -12.55 -13.91 -9.11
CA GLU A 151 -12.22 -13.57 -7.73
C GLU A 151 -13.06 -12.35 -7.34
N MET A 152 -13.79 -12.50 -6.23
CA MET A 152 -14.69 -11.46 -5.72
C MET A 152 -14.01 -10.67 -4.60
N LEU A 153 -13.97 -9.34 -4.75
CA LEU A 153 -13.44 -8.42 -3.74
C LEU A 153 -14.59 -7.71 -3.02
N PRO A 154 -14.44 -7.46 -1.71
CA PRO A 154 -15.45 -6.75 -0.95
C PRO A 154 -15.40 -5.25 -1.24
N VAL A 155 -16.57 -4.62 -1.38
CA VAL A 155 -16.71 -3.17 -1.48
C VAL A 155 -17.06 -2.62 -0.11
N LEU A 156 -16.07 -1.97 0.51
CA LEU A 156 -16.06 -1.57 1.92
C LEU A 156 -15.82 -0.07 2.06
N THR A 157 -16.29 0.52 3.16
CA THR A 157 -15.90 1.87 3.62
C THR A 157 -14.62 1.82 4.48
N SER A 158 -14.48 0.77 5.28
CA SER A 158 -13.27 0.43 6.03
C SER A 158 -13.07 -1.08 5.99
N PHE A 159 -11.85 -1.55 6.18
CA PHE A 159 -11.55 -2.99 6.08
C PHE A 159 -12.34 -3.88 7.05
N SER A 160 -12.76 -3.32 8.19
CA SER A 160 -13.55 -4.02 9.22
C SER A 160 -15.06 -3.88 9.07
N SER A 161 -15.55 -3.16 8.04
CA SER A 161 -16.99 -2.99 7.83
C SER A 161 -17.59 -4.16 7.08
N GLU A 162 -18.91 -4.37 7.23
CA GLU A 162 -19.66 -5.26 6.35
C GLU A 162 -19.62 -4.72 4.92
N PRO A 163 -19.49 -5.59 3.90
CA PRO A 163 -19.46 -5.16 2.52
C PRO A 163 -20.84 -4.67 2.05
N ALA A 164 -20.87 -3.60 1.26
CA ALA A 164 -22.08 -3.20 0.57
C ALA A 164 -22.49 -4.22 -0.50
N PHE A 165 -21.52 -4.80 -1.17
CA PHE A 165 -21.61 -5.90 -2.16
C PHE A 165 -20.20 -6.41 -2.45
N LEU A 166 -20.11 -7.52 -3.21
CA LEU A 166 -18.84 -8.00 -3.74
C LEU A 166 -18.74 -7.65 -5.24
N ILE A 167 -17.51 -7.44 -5.72
CA ILE A 167 -17.25 -7.12 -7.12
C ILE A 167 -16.14 -8.01 -7.68
N GLU A 168 -16.26 -8.41 -8.96
CA GLU A 168 -15.17 -9.08 -9.66
C GLU A 168 -13.89 -8.25 -9.66
N ARG A 169 -12.76 -8.87 -9.31
CA ARG A 169 -11.45 -8.21 -9.19
C ARG A 169 -11.05 -7.38 -10.41
N ALA A 170 -11.37 -7.85 -11.62
CA ALA A 170 -11.07 -7.12 -12.84
C ALA A 170 -11.92 -5.85 -13.04
N ALA A 171 -13.03 -5.71 -12.32
CA ALA A 171 -13.96 -4.59 -12.43
C ALA A 171 -13.73 -3.49 -11.38
N TYR A 172 -13.01 -3.78 -10.27
CA TYR A 172 -12.91 -2.82 -9.18
C TYR A 172 -12.32 -1.45 -9.58
N PRO A 173 -11.33 -1.33 -10.50
CA PRO A 173 -10.82 -0.02 -10.92
C PRO A 173 -11.83 0.79 -11.73
N ILE A 174 -12.71 0.10 -12.48
CA ILE A 174 -13.74 0.75 -13.31
C ILE A 174 -14.79 1.42 -12.42
N PHE A 175 -15.09 0.80 -11.27
CA PHE A 175 -15.97 1.37 -10.25
C PHE A 175 -15.24 2.29 -9.27
N GLY A 176 -13.91 2.39 -9.35
CA GLY A 176 -13.08 3.21 -8.48
C GLY A 176 -13.27 2.90 -7.00
N VAL A 177 -13.68 1.67 -6.68
CA VAL A 177 -13.78 1.18 -5.31
C VAL A 177 -12.40 0.86 -4.76
N ARG A 178 -12.27 0.79 -3.43
CA ARG A 178 -10.98 0.49 -2.80
C ARG A 178 -10.66 -1.01 -2.91
N GLY A 179 -9.44 -1.29 -3.37
CA GLY A 179 -8.84 -2.62 -3.31
C GLY A 179 -7.99 -2.79 -2.05
N TYR A 180 -7.84 -4.03 -1.62
CA TYR A 180 -6.95 -4.40 -0.53
C TYR A 180 -6.00 -5.50 -1.00
N GLY A 181 -4.79 -5.51 -0.45
CA GLY A 181 -3.79 -6.54 -0.74
C GLY A 181 -2.85 -6.74 0.43
N VAL A 182 -2.11 -7.85 0.40
CA VAL A 182 -1.03 -8.15 1.33
C VAL A 182 0.30 -8.12 0.58
N HIS A 183 1.33 -7.57 1.21
CA HIS A 183 2.69 -7.55 0.70
C HIS A 183 3.66 -7.99 1.79
N VAL A 184 4.55 -8.91 1.48
CA VAL A 184 5.53 -9.47 2.42
C VAL A 184 6.94 -9.04 2.02
N ASN A 185 7.63 -8.35 2.92
CA ASN A 185 9.06 -8.10 2.84
C ASN A 185 9.78 -9.30 3.46
N GLY A 186 10.25 -10.25 2.65
CA GLY A 186 11.11 -11.33 3.12
C GLY A 186 12.55 -10.84 3.23
N TYR A 187 13.12 -10.87 4.42
CA TYR A 187 14.44 -10.31 4.67
C TYR A 187 15.35 -11.24 5.47
N VAL A 188 16.64 -10.98 5.39
CA VAL A 188 17.67 -11.70 6.12
C VAL A 188 18.54 -10.73 6.91
N CYS A 189 18.83 -11.04 8.18
CA CYS A 189 19.83 -10.37 9.00
C CYS A 189 21.11 -11.21 8.96
N LYS A 190 22.19 -10.71 8.32
CA LYS A 190 23.50 -11.41 8.37
C LYS A 190 24.09 -11.47 9.77
N ASP A 191 23.84 -10.44 10.57
CA ASP A 191 24.14 -10.42 11.99
C ASP A 191 22.83 -10.39 12.78
N PRO A 192 22.35 -11.55 13.26
CA PRO A 192 21.12 -11.65 14.03
C PRO A 192 21.13 -10.78 15.30
N SER A 193 22.32 -10.46 15.84
CA SER A 193 22.44 -9.63 17.05
C SER A 193 22.13 -8.16 16.78
N SER A 194 22.28 -7.69 15.55
CA SER A 194 21.98 -6.32 15.14
C SER A 194 20.47 -6.05 14.97
N GLY A 195 19.71 -7.07 14.61
CA GLY A 195 18.29 -6.94 14.21
C GLY A 195 18.06 -6.08 12.96
N VAL A 196 19.14 -5.69 12.25
CA VAL A 196 19.06 -4.84 11.07
C VAL A 196 19.06 -5.70 9.82
N PRO A 197 18.05 -5.57 8.92
CA PRO A 197 18.02 -6.25 7.65
C PRO A 197 19.26 -5.94 6.80
N SER A 198 19.90 -6.96 6.29
CA SER A 198 21.05 -6.84 5.39
C SER A 198 20.70 -7.12 3.93
N HIS A 199 19.69 -7.97 3.70
CA HIS A 199 19.22 -8.38 2.38
C HIS A 199 17.72 -8.51 2.35
N LEU A 200 17.14 -8.29 1.16
CA LEU A 200 15.75 -8.59 0.82
C LEU A 200 15.68 -9.70 -0.24
N TRP A 201 14.74 -10.60 -0.09
CA TRP A 201 14.31 -11.48 -1.16
C TRP A 201 13.46 -10.69 -2.16
N VAL A 202 13.89 -10.71 -3.40
CA VAL A 202 13.27 -9.99 -4.52
C VAL A 202 12.75 -11.00 -5.51
N ALA A 203 11.45 -10.93 -5.83
CA ALA A 203 10.86 -11.75 -6.88
C ALA A 203 10.96 -11.05 -8.23
N ARG A 204 11.10 -11.83 -9.29
CA ARG A 204 10.90 -11.39 -10.68
C ARG A 204 9.57 -11.95 -11.18
N ARG A 205 8.69 -11.07 -11.59
CA ARG A 205 7.37 -11.43 -12.12
C ARG A 205 7.52 -12.20 -13.42
N SER A 206 6.68 -13.21 -13.60
CA SER A 206 6.62 -13.98 -14.84
C SER A 206 6.32 -13.09 -16.04
N LYS A 207 6.91 -13.41 -17.19
CA LYS A 207 6.63 -12.78 -18.50
C LYS A 207 5.18 -12.95 -18.95
N SER A 208 4.49 -13.97 -18.43
CA SER A 208 3.09 -14.27 -18.73
C SER A 208 2.08 -13.40 -17.98
N LYS A 209 2.53 -12.63 -16.96
CA LYS A 209 1.62 -11.75 -16.19
C LYS A 209 1.03 -10.68 -17.08
N SER A 210 -0.28 -10.51 -17.04
CA SER A 210 -1.02 -9.49 -17.82
C SER A 210 -0.68 -8.05 -17.43
N THR A 211 -0.16 -7.85 -16.22
CA THR A 211 0.24 -6.52 -15.72
C THR A 211 1.65 -6.58 -15.15
N TRP A 212 2.48 -5.60 -15.50
CA TRP A 212 3.85 -5.46 -15.03
C TRP A 212 4.71 -6.74 -15.23
N PRO A 213 4.74 -7.36 -16.44
CA PRO A 213 5.55 -8.55 -16.71
C PRO A 213 7.04 -8.24 -16.54
N SER A 214 7.79 -9.21 -16.03
CA SER A 214 9.26 -9.16 -15.84
C SER A 214 9.77 -8.09 -14.86
N MET A 215 8.91 -7.28 -14.24
CA MET A 215 9.31 -6.32 -13.21
C MET A 215 9.65 -7.03 -11.89
N LEU A 216 10.38 -6.32 -11.03
CA LEU A 216 10.68 -6.78 -9.68
C LEU A 216 9.44 -6.65 -8.80
N ASP A 217 9.28 -7.59 -7.85
CA ASP A 217 8.17 -7.64 -6.90
C ASP A 217 8.69 -8.04 -5.50
N HIS A 218 7.81 -8.04 -4.51
CA HIS A 218 8.08 -8.63 -3.19
C HIS A 218 8.24 -10.14 -3.29
N ILE A 219 8.76 -10.76 -2.22
CA ILE A 219 8.82 -12.22 -2.14
C ILE A 219 7.43 -12.83 -2.29
N VAL A 220 6.42 -12.15 -1.73
CA VAL A 220 5.01 -12.55 -1.82
C VAL A 220 4.12 -11.30 -1.87
N ALA A 221 3.12 -11.28 -2.75
CA ALA A 221 2.14 -10.20 -2.84
C ALA A 221 0.83 -10.66 -3.47
N GLY A 222 -0.25 -10.70 -2.71
CA GLY A 222 -1.57 -11.12 -3.16
C GLY A 222 -2.67 -10.07 -2.95
N ALA A 223 -3.77 -10.22 -3.71
CA ALA A 223 -5.00 -9.50 -3.40
C ALA A 223 -5.61 -10.03 -2.10
N GLN A 224 -6.39 -9.21 -1.40
CA GLN A 224 -7.06 -9.62 -0.17
C GLN A 224 -8.48 -10.09 -0.47
N PRO A 225 -8.77 -11.39 -0.37
CA PRO A 225 -10.13 -11.93 -0.48
C PRO A 225 -11.00 -11.48 0.69
N PHE A 226 -12.33 -11.65 0.54
CA PHE A 226 -13.30 -11.23 1.56
C PHE A 226 -13.33 -12.14 2.79
N ASP A 227 -13.12 -13.44 2.59
CA ASP A 227 -13.46 -14.51 3.55
C ASP A 227 -12.30 -14.93 4.46
N ILE A 228 -11.11 -14.35 4.30
CA ILE A 228 -9.94 -14.62 5.14
C ILE A 228 -9.30 -13.34 5.65
N SER A 229 -8.65 -13.43 6.81
CA SER A 229 -7.89 -12.32 7.37
C SER A 229 -6.60 -12.03 6.57
N PRO A 230 -6.01 -10.82 6.67
CA PRO A 230 -4.73 -10.54 6.04
C PRO A 230 -3.60 -11.50 6.45
N SER A 231 -3.59 -11.95 7.70
CA SER A 231 -2.58 -12.93 8.17
C SER A 231 -2.78 -14.31 7.56
N GLU A 232 -4.01 -14.78 7.45
CA GLU A 232 -4.32 -16.05 6.76
C GLU A 232 -4.00 -15.97 5.27
N ASN A 233 -4.30 -14.82 4.64
CA ASN A 233 -3.94 -14.61 3.24
C ASN A 233 -2.42 -14.61 3.03
N VAL A 234 -1.64 -13.99 3.92
CA VAL A 234 -0.16 -14.06 3.87
C VAL A 234 0.32 -15.50 3.92
N ILE A 235 -0.22 -16.31 4.82
CA ILE A 235 0.16 -17.73 4.94
C ILE A 235 -0.14 -18.48 3.63
N LYS A 236 -1.33 -18.28 3.08
CA LYS A 236 -1.78 -18.85 1.81
C LYS A 236 -0.84 -18.46 0.66
N GLU A 237 -0.64 -17.18 0.43
CA GLU A 237 0.18 -16.64 -0.66
C GLU A 237 1.66 -17.04 -0.50
N CYS A 238 2.19 -17.13 0.74
CA CYS A 238 3.54 -17.63 1.02
C CYS A 238 3.75 -19.06 0.49
N GLY A 239 2.75 -19.93 0.67
CA GLY A 239 2.80 -21.29 0.13
C GLY A 239 2.66 -21.33 -1.39
N GLU A 240 1.71 -20.56 -1.94
CA GLU A 240 1.36 -20.59 -3.36
C GLU A 240 2.43 -19.97 -4.27
N GLU A 241 3.03 -18.82 -3.87
CA GLU A 241 3.99 -18.10 -4.71
C GLU A 241 5.45 -18.53 -4.46
N ALA A 242 5.86 -18.77 -3.19
CA ALA A 242 7.26 -18.87 -2.80
C ALA A 242 7.66 -20.20 -2.12
N ASN A 243 6.72 -21.16 -1.98
CA ASN A 243 6.94 -22.42 -1.29
C ASN A 243 7.47 -22.24 0.16
N ILE A 244 6.98 -21.21 0.84
CA ILE A 244 7.27 -20.98 2.25
C ILE A 244 6.29 -21.82 3.06
N ASP A 245 6.80 -22.70 3.91
CA ASP A 245 5.93 -23.54 4.72
C ASP A 245 5.14 -22.75 5.75
N GLU A 246 3.98 -23.29 6.16
CA GLU A 246 3.02 -22.62 7.04
C GLU A 246 3.63 -22.21 8.38
N SER A 247 4.55 -23.01 8.93
CA SER A 247 5.17 -22.72 10.22
C SER A 247 6.06 -21.48 10.15
N LEU A 248 6.79 -21.31 9.06
CA LEU A 248 7.60 -20.12 8.81
C LEU A 248 6.73 -18.92 8.41
N ALA A 249 5.74 -19.12 7.54
CA ALA A 249 4.82 -18.05 7.14
C ALA A 249 4.05 -17.43 8.32
N LYS A 250 3.70 -18.21 9.34
CA LYS A 250 3.08 -17.74 10.59
C LYS A 250 3.96 -16.79 11.41
N THR A 251 5.25 -16.73 11.15
CA THR A 251 6.14 -15.77 11.83
C THR A 251 6.13 -14.38 11.18
N ALA A 252 5.47 -14.22 10.03
CA ALA A 252 5.29 -12.92 9.38
C ALA A 252 4.56 -11.95 10.30
N ARG A 253 5.17 -10.79 10.53
CA ARG A 253 4.65 -9.78 11.45
C ARG A 253 3.91 -8.69 10.68
N PRO A 254 2.63 -8.38 11.02
CA PRO A 254 1.95 -7.21 10.48
C PRO A 254 2.63 -5.94 11.00
N VAL A 255 3.03 -5.05 10.11
CA VAL A 255 3.86 -3.88 10.42
C VAL A 255 3.22 -2.56 9.97
N GLY A 256 2.00 -2.61 9.50
CA GLY A 256 1.24 -1.44 9.09
C GLY A 256 0.66 -1.58 7.70
N ALA A 257 0.30 -0.46 7.10
CA ALA A 257 -0.23 -0.40 5.75
C ALA A 257 0.24 0.87 5.03
N VAL A 258 0.36 0.78 3.71
CA VAL A 258 0.51 1.93 2.82
C VAL A 258 -0.71 2.03 1.92
N SER A 259 -1.02 3.22 1.44
CA SER A 259 -2.15 3.44 0.54
C SER A 259 -1.75 4.33 -0.62
N TYR A 260 -2.38 4.12 -1.77
CA TYR A 260 -2.17 4.98 -2.93
C TYR A 260 -3.45 5.15 -3.74
N GLN A 261 -3.45 6.19 -4.57
CA GLN A 261 -4.55 6.59 -5.41
C GLN A 261 -4.03 7.05 -6.76
N GLY A 262 -4.09 6.16 -7.74
CA GLY A 262 -3.58 6.36 -9.08
C GLY A 262 -4.59 6.01 -10.15
N SER A 263 -4.12 5.81 -11.36
CA SER A 263 -4.91 5.33 -12.48
C SER A 263 -4.29 4.08 -13.09
N ASP A 264 -5.14 3.21 -13.65
CA ASP A 264 -4.68 2.13 -14.50
C ASP A 264 -4.33 2.65 -15.92
N GLU A 265 -3.86 1.78 -16.79
CA GLU A 265 -3.50 2.09 -18.19
C GLU A 265 -4.68 2.61 -19.03
N PHE A 266 -5.92 2.40 -18.57
CA PHE A 266 -7.15 2.89 -19.20
C PHE A 266 -7.67 4.18 -18.56
N GLY A 267 -6.96 4.72 -17.57
CA GLY A 267 -7.34 5.89 -16.80
C GLY A 267 -8.50 5.63 -15.82
N ASN A 268 -8.80 4.37 -15.46
CA ASN A 268 -9.70 4.06 -14.36
C ASN A 268 -9.01 4.29 -13.03
N LEU A 269 -9.77 4.67 -12.03
CA LEU A 269 -9.24 4.99 -10.71
C LEU A 269 -8.82 3.72 -9.97
N LYS A 270 -7.56 3.64 -9.61
CA LYS A 270 -7.00 2.57 -8.81
C LYS A 270 -6.66 3.06 -7.41
N ARG A 271 -7.39 2.56 -6.43
CA ARG A 271 -7.29 2.95 -5.02
C ARG A 271 -7.02 1.70 -4.20
N ASP A 272 -5.80 1.56 -3.70
CA ASP A 272 -5.43 0.36 -2.96
C ASP A 272 -4.88 0.71 -1.58
N THR A 273 -5.16 -0.15 -0.63
CA THR A 273 -4.51 -0.23 0.68
C THR A 273 -3.77 -1.57 0.78
N LEU A 274 -2.48 -1.51 1.02
CA LEU A 274 -1.61 -2.67 1.08
C LEU A 274 -1.22 -2.92 2.53
N PHE A 275 -1.65 -4.02 3.10
CA PHE A 275 -1.18 -4.49 4.40
C PHE A 275 0.26 -4.99 4.25
N CYS A 276 1.16 -4.39 5.02
CA CYS A 276 2.58 -4.71 4.98
C CYS A 276 2.92 -5.72 6.07
N PHE A 277 3.66 -6.75 5.67
CA PHE A 277 4.19 -7.77 6.57
C PHE A 277 5.70 -7.87 6.40
N ASP A 278 6.40 -8.06 7.50
CA ASP A 278 7.83 -8.35 7.51
C ASP A 278 8.06 -9.81 7.95
N LEU A 279 8.78 -10.57 7.14
CA LEU A 279 9.11 -11.96 7.39
C LEU A 279 10.64 -12.13 7.41
N GLU A 280 11.20 -12.36 8.60
CA GLU A 280 12.60 -12.71 8.73
C GLU A 280 12.81 -14.17 8.32
N LEU A 281 13.70 -14.39 7.36
CA LEU A 281 13.97 -15.70 6.79
C LEU A 281 15.38 -16.17 7.20
N PRO A 282 15.57 -17.47 7.49
CA PRO A 282 16.88 -18.04 7.72
C PRO A 282 17.83 -17.75 6.55
N ILE A 283 19.12 -17.60 6.85
CA ILE A 283 20.14 -17.28 5.81
C ILE A 283 20.30 -18.37 4.75
N ASP A 284 19.98 -19.62 5.10
CA ASP A 284 20.01 -20.80 4.25
C ASP A 284 18.66 -21.11 3.59
N PHE A 285 17.60 -20.37 3.89
CA PHE A 285 16.31 -20.50 3.22
C PHE A 285 16.39 -20.01 1.77
N VAL A 286 15.80 -20.76 0.84
CA VAL A 286 15.70 -20.38 -0.57
C VAL A 286 14.25 -20.55 -1.05
N PRO A 287 13.55 -19.46 -1.40
CA PRO A 287 12.20 -19.55 -1.94
C PRO A 287 12.20 -20.20 -3.32
N THR A 288 11.11 -20.89 -3.65
CA THR A 288 10.96 -21.60 -4.92
C THR A 288 9.65 -21.17 -5.60
N PRO A 289 9.65 -20.73 -6.88
CA PRO A 289 8.42 -20.41 -7.61
C PRO A 289 7.52 -21.65 -7.75
N VAL A 290 6.20 -21.49 -7.50
CA VAL A 290 5.25 -22.63 -7.50
C VAL A 290 4.16 -22.46 -8.55
N ASP A 291 3.44 -21.35 -8.56
CA ASP A 291 2.22 -21.14 -9.33
C ASP A 291 2.43 -20.55 -10.75
N GLY A 292 3.68 -20.25 -11.11
CA GLY A 292 4.04 -19.64 -12.39
C GLY A 292 3.82 -18.12 -12.45
N GLU A 293 3.44 -17.48 -11.34
CA GLU A 293 3.35 -16.00 -11.23
C GLU A 293 4.74 -15.37 -11.08
N VAL A 294 5.66 -16.06 -10.47
CA VAL A 294 7.07 -15.67 -10.26
C VAL A 294 7.99 -16.47 -11.20
N GLU A 295 8.93 -15.78 -11.86
CA GLU A 295 9.96 -16.39 -12.71
C GLU A 295 11.17 -16.83 -11.86
N SER A 296 11.60 -16.01 -10.91
CA SER A 296 12.76 -16.29 -10.06
C SER A 296 12.73 -15.46 -8.78
N PHE A 297 13.50 -15.92 -7.79
CA PHE A 297 13.81 -15.17 -6.58
C PHE A 297 15.31 -14.93 -6.47
N GLU A 298 15.69 -13.74 -6.00
CA GLU A 298 17.08 -13.37 -5.78
C GLU A 298 17.22 -12.68 -4.40
N LEU A 299 18.22 -13.10 -3.62
CA LEU A 299 18.56 -12.45 -2.36
C LEU A 299 19.48 -11.27 -2.64
N GLN A 300 18.96 -10.07 -2.50
CA GLN A 300 19.65 -8.83 -2.87
C GLN A 300 20.06 -8.01 -1.64
N PRO A 301 21.29 -7.45 -1.59
CA PRO A 301 21.68 -6.55 -0.52
C PRO A 301 20.84 -5.28 -0.53
N ILE A 302 20.65 -4.69 0.65
CA ILE A 302 19.83 -3.48 0.80
C ILE A 302 20.30 -2.32 -0.10
N ASP A 303 21.61 -2.13 -0.27
CA ASP A 303 22.14 -1.06 -1.14
C ASP A 303 21.68 -1.25 -2.60
N TRP A 304 21.70 -2.49 -3.10
CA TRP A 304 21.15 -2.80 -4.43
C TRP A 304 19.65 -2.49 -4.53
N VAL A 305 18.89 -2.78 -3.48
CA VAL A 305 17.45 -2.46 -3.43
C VAL A 305 17.22 -0.95 -3.49
N VAL A 306 18.02 -0.17 -2.76
CA VAL A 306 18.00 1.30 -2.80
C VAL A 306 18.32 1.81 -4.21
N ASP A 307 19.35 1.27 -4.86
CA ASP A 307 19.72 1.63 -6.23
C ASP A 307 18.58 1.37 -7.21
N LYS A 308 17.88 0.24 -7.07
CA LYS A 308 16.72 -0.10 -7.93
C LYS A 308 15.52 0.82 -7.69
N LEU A 309 15.29 1.27 -6.46
CA LEU A 309 14.27 2.31 -6.17
C LEU A 309 14.62 3.65 -6.83
N VAL A 310 15.90 4.03 -6.83
CA VAL A 310 16.36 5.25 -7.48
C VAL A 310 16.27 5.15 -9.01
N GLU A 311 16.73 4.05 -9.58
CA GLU A 311 16.69 3.80 -11.03
C GLU A 311 15.25 3.80 -11.56
N GLY A 312 14.36 3.02 -10.94
CA GLY A 312 12.96 2.87 -11.36
C GLY A 312 12.78 2.35 -12.78
N GLY A 313 11.67 2.73 -13.41
CA GLY A 313 11.36 2.32 -14.78
C GLY A 313 11.06 0.83 -14.93
N SER A 314 11.14 0.30 -16.16
CA SER A 314 10.76 -1.09 -16.48
C SER A 314 11.71 -2.15 -15.92
N ALA A 315 12.93 -1.77 -15.56
CA ALA A 315 13.92 -2.64 -14.91
C ALA A 315 13.82 -2.61 -13.37
N GLY A 316 12.99 -1.72 -12.83
CA GLY A 316 12.76 -1.53 -11.41
C GLY A 316 11.62 -2.39 -10.86
N TYR A 317 11.15 -2.00 -9.69
CA TYR A 317 10.01 -2.65 -9.04
C TYR A 317 8.69 -2.24 -9.68
N LYS A 318 7.71 -3.16 -9.67
CA LYS A 318 6.31 -2.84 -9.91
C LYS A 318 5.93 -1.61 -9.06
N PRO A 319 5.25 -0.61 -9.62
CA PRO A 319 5.14 0.71 -8.99
C PRO A 319 4.72 0.72 -7.53
N ASN A 320 3.68 -0.04 -7.15
CA ASN A 320 3.20 -0.07 -5.77
C ASN A 320 4.15 -0.77 -4.78
N CYS A 321 5.04 -1.64 -5.27
CA CYS A 321 6.07 -2.27 -4.43
C CYS A 321 7.07 -1.25 -3.89
N ASN A 322 7.35 -0.19 -4.65
CA ASN A 322 8.21 0.89 -4.19
C ASN A 322 7.73 1.49 -2.85
N LEU A 323 6.41 1.65 -2.67
CA LEU A 323 5.84 2.22 -1.44
C LEU A 323 6.12 1.33 -0.23
N VAL A 324 5.90 0.02 -0.39
CA VAL A 324 6.06 -0.97 0.69
C VAL A 324 7.53 -1.13 1.06
N ILE A 325 8.45 -1.14 0.06
CA ILE A 325 9.89 -1.23 0.31
C ILE A 325 10.40 0.05 0.97
N ILE A 326 9.98 1.24 0.53
CA ILE A 326 10.36 2.50 1.16
C ILE A 326 9.87 2.54 2.62
N ASP A 327 8.63 2.09 2.88
CA ASP A 327 8.11 1.96 4.26
C ASP A 327 8.95 1.00 5.10
N PHE A 328 9.37 -0.14 4.54
CA PHE A 328 10.28 -1.09 5.18
C PHE A 328 11.62 -0.42 5.55
N LEU A 329 12.25 0.27 4.61
CA LEU A 329 13.54 0.95 4.86
C LEU A 329 13.43 2.01 5.96
N ILE A 330 12.31 2.73 6.04
CA ILE A 330 12.02 3.71 7.09
C ILE A 330 11.86 3.01 8.44
N ARG A 331 11.02 1.98 8.53
CA ARG A 331 10.71 1.29 9.79
C ARG A 331 11.91 0.57 10.39
N HIS A 332 12.82 0.09 9.56
CA HIS A 332 14.06 -0.54 10.01
C HIS A 332 15.21 0.46 10.24
N GLY A 333 14.94 1.78 10.17
CA GLY A 333 15.92 2.83 10.43
C GLY A 333 17.06 2.89 9.40
N ILE A 334 16.87 2.25 8.24
CA ILE A 334 17.83 2.30 7.12
C ILE A 334 17.79 3.70 6.52
N VAL A 335 16.58 4.27 6.29
CA VAL A 335 16.41 5.69 5.99
C VAL A 335 16.50 6.47 7.31
N PRO A 336 17.52 7.31 7.51
CA PRO A 336 17.68 8.03 8.77
C PRO A 336 16.62 9.12 8.92
N ALA A 337 16.14 9.35 10.16
CA ALA A 337 15.07 10.31 10.44
C ALA A 337 15.47 11.77 10.18
N ASP A 338 16.77 12.05 10.11
CA ASP A 338 17.33 13.36 9.76
C ASP A 338 17.65 13.52 8.25
N ALA A 339 17.23 12.52 7.41
CA ALA A 339 17.35 12.63 5.97
C ALA A 339 16.49 13.79 5.42
N ASN A 340 16.98 14.41 4.34
CA ASN A 340 16.25 15.50 3.69
C ASN A 340 14.82 15.08 3.30
N ARG A 341 13.81 15.89 3.65
CA ARG A 341 12.39 15.64 3.33
C ARG A 341 11.81 14.33 3.93
N TYR A 342 12.41 13.80 4.99
CA TYR A 342 11.95 12.56 5.64
C TYR A 342 10.47 12.61 6.04
N LEU A 343 10.01 13.69 6.67
CA LEU A 343 8.61 13.82 7.10
C LEU A 343 7.62 13.90 5.92
N GLU A 344 8.04 14.52 4.81
CA GLU A 344 7.24 14.52 3.58
C GLU A 344 7.09 13.09 3.05
N LEU A 345 8.18 12.33 2.96
CA LEU A 345 8.17 10.95 2.50
C LEU A 345 7.25 10.07 3.34
N VAL A 346 7.37 10.15 4.68
CA VAL A 346 6.53 9.40 5.63
C VAL A 346 5.04 9.76 5.46
N GLY A 347 4.73 11.04 5.28
CA GLY A 347 3.36 11.52 5.08
C GLY A 347 2.76 11.00 3.77
N LEU A 348 3.52 11.03 2.68
CA LEU A 348 3.07 10.62 1.35
C LEU A 348 2.70 9.14 1.25
N LEU A 349 3.35 8.26 2.02
CA LEU A 349 3.06 6.82 2.02
C LEU A 349 1.63 6.49 2.52
N ARG A 350 0.96 7.42 3.21
CA ARG A 350 -0.36 7.23 3.82
C ARG A 350 -1.31 8.39 3.53
N SER A 351 -0.98 9.27 2.58
CA SER A 351 -1.71 10.52 2.34
C SER A 351 -3.07 10.32 1.67
N ASN A 352 -3.27 9.23 0.93
CA ASN A 352 -4.46 9.03 0.11
C ASN A 352 -5.40 7.98 0.69
N GLY A 353 -6.08 8.37 1.78
CA GLY A 353 -7.30 7.74 2.20
C GLY A 353 -7.16 6.33 2.75
N ILE A 354 -6.40 6.15 3.84
CA ILE A 354 -6.59 4.96 4.68
C ILE A 354 -8.03 4.95 5.22
N ASN A 355 -8.63 6.12 5.41
CA ASN A 355 -10.03 6.28 5.79
C ASN A 355 -10.76 7.10 4.71
N ASP A 356 -11.67 6.46 3.98
CA ASP A 356 -12.72 7.15 3.24
C ASP A 356 -13.78 7.67 4.23
N SER A 357 -13.35 8.29 5.33
CA SER A 357 -14.27 8.97 6.20
C SER A 357 -14.88 10.10 5.41
N CYS A 358 -16.11 9.86 5.06
CA CYS A 358 -17.07 10.67 4.37
C CYS A 358 -16.99 12.15 4.78
N CYS A 359 -16.96 13.00 3.81
CA CYS A 359 -17.73 14.23 3.88
C CYS A 359 -19.05 14.05 3.16
#